data_989fa6e687cf6efd6227c2b9f90a55bf
#
_entry.id   989fa6e687cf6efd6227c2b9f90a55bf
#
_cell.length_a   1.000
_cell.length_b   1.000
_cell.length_c   1.000
_cell.angle_alpha   90.00
_cell.angle_beta   90.00
_cell.angle_gamma   90.00
#
_symmetry.space_group_name_H-M   'P 1'
#
loop_
_entity.id
_entity.type
_entity.pdbx_description
1 polymer ?
#
loop_
_entity_poly.entity_id
_entity_poly.type
_entity_poly.pdbx_seq_one_letter_code
_entity_poly.pdbx_strand_id
1 'polypeptide(L)'
;MLRKWLICGALLASGHGLALAQQRAPADSCQGMEVAFYEHGALYYRDQNGAWTGVDKDLIDELEKRLSCHFVRHTDSRVRIWTSMAAGTLDLTVSGIPSPEREKAARFIPYLWGHNYVLLQMDAKPQVQSLETFLTESNYKVAVIRSFHHGATYDAWLDKLRAQGRVYETGDFSSLLRLFKLHRVDAVLGLPTSWGPMLRHDEMTGQYRIMDWAPQDNITGGLVVSRTRVSDALAAQFARAIHDMQQDGTLRAIYERHLGPELTALMLK
;
A
#
# COMPACT_ATOMS: atom_id res chain seq x y z
N MET A 1 -8.98 -36.67 79.80
CA MET A 1 -8.02 -35.68 79.36
C MET A 1 -8.28 -35.44 77.84
N LEU A 2 -9.04 -34.43 77.49
CA LEU A 2 -9.38 -34.09 76.08
C LEU A 2 -8.45 -33.02 75.56
N ARG A 3 -7.73 -33.32 74.48
CA ARG A 3 -6.87 -32.38 73.78
C ARG A 3 -7.61 -31.81 72.53
N LYS A 4 -8.03 -30.55 72.59
CA LYS A 4 -8.64 -29.82 71.46
C LYS A 4 -7.53 -29.40 70.49
N TRP A 5 -7.69 -29.75 69.21
CA TRP A 5 -6.91 -29.25 68.09
C TRP A 5 -7.66 -28.07 67.44
N LEU A 6 -7.03 -26.89 67.42
CA LEU A 6 -7.46 -25.74 66.67
C LEU A 6 -6.83 -25.81 65.28
N ILE A 7 -7.69 -25.91 64.24
CA ILE A 7 -7.25 -25.83 62.87
C ILE A 7 -7.39 -24.34 62.45
N CYS A 8 -6.23 -23.70 62.21
CA CYS A 8 -6.16 -22.34 61.66
C CYS A 8 -6.22 -22.45 60.14
N GLY A 9 -7.37 -22.10 59.53
CA GLY A 9 -7.51 -22.01 58.08
C GLY A 9 -6.93 -20.71 57.57
N ALA A 10 -5.84 -20.77 56.80
CA ALA A 10 -5.30 -19.63 56.08
C ALA A 10 -6.07 -19.46 54.74
N LEU A 11 -6.85 -18.42 54.63
CA LEU A 11 -7.47 -17.97 53.38
C LEU A 11 -6.41 -17.28 52.50
N LEU A 12 -5.95 -17.95 51.46
CA LEU A 12 -5.14 -17.39 50.40
C LEU A 12 -6.06 -16.60 49.47
N ALA A 13 -6.11 -15.29 49.61
CA ALA A 13 -6.74 -14.38 48.67
C ALA A 13 -5.86 -14.26 47.39
N SER A 14 -6.22 -15.00 46.35
CA SER A 14 -5.61 -14.89 45.02
C SER A 14 -6.04 -13.57 44.37
N GLY A 15 -5.25 -12.53 44.55
CA GLY A 15 -5.41 -11.26 43.83
C GLY A 15 -5.10 -11.42 42.34
N HIS A 16 -6.13 -11.56 41.51
CA HIS A 16 -5.99 -11.45 40.07
C HIS A 16 -5.74 -9.97 39.74
N GLY A 17 -4.47 -9.58 39.64
CA GLY A 17 -4.09 -8.30 39.10
C GLY A 17 -4.47 -8.26 37.61
N LEU A 18 -5.56 -7.55 37.29
CA LEU A 18 -5.84 -7.12 35.93
C LEU A 18 -4.70 -6.20 35.48
N ALA A 19 -3.78 -6.72 34.68
CA ALA A 19 -2.80 -5.92 33.98
C ALA A 19 -3.57 -5.04 32.97
N LEU A 20 -3.90 -3.82 33.38
CA LEU A 20 -4.34 -2.78 32.47
C LEU A 20 -3.21 -2.57 31.49
N ALA A 21 -3.42 -2.93 30.22
CA ALA A 21 -2.53 -2.59 29.13
C ALA A 21 -2.42 -1.06 29.11
N GLN A 22 -1.30 -0.56 29.61
CA GLN A 22 -1.02 0.85 29.70
C GLN A 22 -0.85 1.37 28.28
N GLN A 23 -1.87 2.05 27.74
CA GLN A 23 -1.78 2.71 26.45
C GLN A 23 -0.62 3.70 26.52
N ARG A 24 0.43 3.42 25.76
CA ARG A 24 1.58 4.31 25.64
C ARG A 24 1.12 5.63 25.07
N ALA A 25 1.47 6.75 25.70
CA ALA A 25 1.20 8.07 25.15
C ALA A 25 1.78 8.19 23.72
N PRO A 26 1.12 8.94 22.83
CA PRO A 26 1.63 9.15 21.46
C PRO A 26 3.05 9.73 21.49
N ALA A 27 3.92 9.25 20.62
CA ALA A 27 5.31 9.71 20.56
C ALA A 27 5.40 11.11 19.94
N ASP A 28 6.18 11.99 20.59
CA ASP A 28 6.54 13.33 20.09
C ASP A 28 7.91 13.35 19.40
N SER A 29 8.60 12.22 19.35
CA SER A 29 9.91 12.05 18.73
C SER A 29 9.86 10.89 17.75
N CYS A 30 10.52 11.04 16.59
CA CYS A 30 10.64 10.01 15.56
C CYS A 30 11.80 9.03 15.78
N GLN A 31 12.46 9.08 16.95
CA GLN A 31 13.57 8.18 17.26
C GLN A 31 13.06 6.78 17.61
N GLY A 32 13.50 5.77 16.84
CA GLY A 32 13.13 4.38 17.05
C GLY A 32 11.69 4.01 16.68
N MET A 33 11.00 4.86 15.89
CA MET A 33 9.66 4.55 15.38
C MET A 33 9.73 3.43 14.36
N GLU A 34 8.75 2.53 14.40
CA GLU A 34 8.64 1.43 13.45
C GLU A 34 7.96 1.84 12.16
N VAL A 35 8.61 1.56 11.02
CA VAL A 35 8.05 1.70 9.67
C VAL A 35 7.94 0.34 9.02
N ALA A 36 6.71 -0.07 8.71
CA ALA A 36 6.46 -1.31 7.99
C ALA A 36 6.33 -1.04 6.48
N PHE A 37 7.06 -1.81 5.69
CA PHE A 37 7.00 -1.82 4.24
C PHE A 37 6.33 -3.09 3.72
N TYR A 38 5.80 -3.04 2.52
CA TYR A 38 5.34 -4.21 1.78
C TYR A 38 5.80 -4.12 0.33
N GLU A 39 6.15 -5.26 -0.24
CA GLU A 39 6.61 -5.32 -1.63
C GLU A 39 5.49 -4.92 -2.59
N HIS A 40 5.76 -3.89 -3.43
CA HIS A 40 4.77 -3.34 -4.35
C HIS A 40 5.40 -2.56 -5.51
N GLY A 41 5.71 -3.25 -6.60
CA GLY A 41 6.22 -2.63 -7.83
C GLY A 41 7.39 -1.66 -7.59
N ALA A 42 7.36 -0.48 -8.20
CA ALA A 42 8.38 0.55 -8.01
C ALA A 42 8.36 1.22 -6.63
N LEU A 43 7.31 1.01 -5.84
CA LEU A 43 7.19 1.63 -4.53
C LEU A 43 8.14 0.99 -3.52
N TYR A 44 8.21 -0.35 -3.50
CA TYR A 44 9.15 -1.07 -2.66
C TYR A 44 9.44 -2.46 -3.26
N TYR A 45 10.68 -2.69 -3.65
CA TYR A 45 11.09 -3.90 -4.36
C TYR A 45 12.55 -4.26 -4.06
N ARG A 46 12.96 -5.46 -4.46
CA ARG A 46 14.37 -5.86 -4.43
C ARG A 46 15.03 -5.54 -5.77
N ASP A 47 16.20 -4.91 -5.69
CA ASP A 47 17.04 -4.69 -6.87
C ASP A 47 17.74 -5.98 -7.33
N GLN A 48 18.58 -5.87 -8.37
CA GLN A 48 19.33 -7.00 -8.93
C GLN A 48 20.33 -7.62 -7.95
N ASN A 49 20.74 -6.89 -6.90
CA ASN A 49 21.63 -7.36 -5.85
C ASN A 49 20.85 -7.92 -4.65
N GLY A 50 19.52 -7.95 -4.71
CA GLY A 50 18.64 -8.39 -3.63
C GLY A 50 18.44 -7.34 -2.52
N ALA A 51 18.94 -6.12 -2.68
CA ALA A 51 18.75 -5.04 -1.71
C ALA A 51 17.37 -4.39 -1.88
N TRP A 52 16.74 -4.02 -0.76
CA TRP A 52 15.49 -3.29 -0.79
C TRP A 52 15.67 -1.85 -1.30
N THR A 53 14.83 -1.44 -2.22
CA THR A 53 14.82 -0.11 -2.85
C THR A 53 13.39 0.27 -3.23
N GLY A 54 13.18 1.48 -3.76
CA GLY A 54 11.88 1.94 -4.23
C GLY A 54 11.52 3.33 -3.73
N VAL A 55 10.45 3.88 -4.28
CA VAL A 55 9.94 5.22 -3.95
C VAL A 55 9.70 5.37 -2.44
N ASP A 56 9.07 4.37 -1.82
CA ASP A 56 8.72 4.40 -0.40
C ASP A 56 9.98 4.41 0.49
N LYS A 57 10.99 3.61 0.11
CA LYS A 57 12.27 3.59 0.84
C LYS A 57 12.97 4.93 0.75
N ASP A 58 13.10 5.47 -0.46
CA ASP A 58 13.79 6.74 -0.66
C ASP A 58 13.07 7.92 0.01
N LEU A 59 11.71 7.89 0.05
CA LEU A 59 10.93 8.86 0.81
C LEU A 59 11.24 8.79 2.32
N ILE A 60 11.29 7.59 2.89
CA ILE A 60 11.60 7.40 4.32
C ILE A 60 13.05 7.80 4.61
N ASP A 61 14.01 7.49 3.73
CA ASP A 61 15.40 7.94 3.86
C ASP A 61 15.50 9.48 3.88
N GLU A 62 14.76 10.15 3.01
CA GLU A 62 14.75 11.62 2.97
C GLU A 62 14.04 12.23 4.17
N LEU A 63 12.99 11.58 4.72
CA LEU A 63 12.37 11.99 5.98
C LEU A 63 13.35 11.87 7.16
N GLU A 64 14.11 10.77 7.26
CA GLU A 64 15.16 10.62 8.28
C GLU A 64 16.17 11.75 8.21
N LYS A 65 16.63 12.07 7.01
CA LYS A 65 17.61 13.13 6.77
C LYS A 65 17.06 14.51 7.14
N ARG A 66 15.86 14.88 6.67
CA ARG A 66 15.28 16.23 6.89
C ARG A 66 14.89 16.49 8.34
N LEU A 67 14.42 15.46 9.03
CA LEU A 67 13.89 15.60 10.38
C LEU A 67 14.85 15.06 11.46
N SER A 68 16.04 14.58 11.05
CA SER A 68 17.00 13.90 11.94
C SER A 68 16.33 12.75 12.72
N CYS A 69 15.44 12.01 12.04
CA CYS A 69 14.77 10.83 12.58
C CYS A 69 15.68 9.60 12.50
N HIS A 70 15.29 8.54 13.23
CA HIS A 70 15.82 7.20 13.07
C HIS A 70 14.67 6.20 13.13
N PHE A 71 14.41 5.50 12.01
CA PHE A 71 13.32 4.54 11.89
C PHE A 71 13.81 3.10 11.97
N VAL A 72 13.09 2.26 12.71
CA VAL A 72 13.25 0.81 12.70
C VAL A 72 12.39 0.25 11.57
N ARG A 73 13.01 -0.38 10.58
CA ARG A 73 12.36 -0.80 9.33
C ARG A 73 12.16 -2.30 9.29
N HIS A 74 10.98 -2.73 8.88
CA HIS A 74 10.71 -4.14 8.59
C HIS A 74 9.76 -4.29 7.40
N THR A 75 9.77 -5.47 6.80
CA THR A 75 8.88 -5.82 5.68
C THR A 75 7.85 -6.84 6.16
N ASP A 76 6.58 -6.60 5.83
CA ASP A 76 5.50 -7.51 6.19
C ASP A 76 4.41 -7.56 5.10
N SER A 77 3.46 -8.48 5.24
CA SER A 77 2.30 -8.55 4.37
C SER A 77 1.34 -7.39 4.64
N ARG A 78 0.68 -6.90 3.59
CA ARG A 78 -0.32 -5.81 3.73
C ARG A 78 -1.39 -6.11 4.76
N VAL A 79 -1.83 -7.37 4.86
CA VAL A 79 -2.86 -7.78 5.83
C VAL A 79 -2.36 -7.57 7.25
N ARG A 80 -1.14 -8.04 7.58
CA ARG A 80 -0.55 -7.87 8.92
C ARG A 80 -0.29 -6.40 9.25
N ILE A 81 0.21 -5.61 8.30
CA ILE A 81 0.42 -4.16 8.47
C ILE A 81 -0.89 -3.47 8.87
N TRP A 82 -1.98 -3.71 8.15
CA TRP A 82 -3.26 -3.09 8.48
C TRP A 82 -3.87 -3.61 9.78
N THR A 83 -3.66 -4.88 10.12
CA THR A 83 -4.04 -5.43 11.42
C THR A 83 -3.29 -4.72 12.56
N SER A 84 -1.96 -4.56 12.41
CA SER A 84 -1.13 -3.86 13.40
C SER A 84 -1.46 -2.38 13.51
N MET A 85 -1.75 -1.72 12.37
CA MET A 85 -2.19 -0.32 12.37
C MET A 85 -3.52 -0.15 13.11
N ALA A 86 -4.51 -1.00 12.81
CA ALA A 86 -5.82 -0.98 13.47
C ALA A 86 -5.72 -1.29 14.97
N ALA A 87 -4.81 -2.19 15.36
CA ALA A 87 -4.54 -2.53 16.76
C ALA A 87 -3.71 -1.47 17.51
N GLY A 88 -3.19 -0.44 16.82
CA GLY A 88 -2.33 0.59 17.42
C GLY A 88 -0.97 0.06 17.86
N THR A 89 -0.43 -0.96 17.18
CA THR A 89 0.87 -1.56 17.49
C THR A 89 1.98 -1.19 16.49
N LEU A 90 1.63 -0.47 15.41
CA LEU A 90 2.57 0.02 14.40
C LEU A 90 2.53 1.56 14.35
N ASP A 91 3.69 2.21 14.19
CA ASP A 91 3.79 3.66 14.14
C ASP A 91 3.48 4.20 12.74
N LEU A 92 4.15 3.67 11.71
CA LEU A 92 4.10 4.14 10.33
C LEU A 92 4.00 2.99 9.33
N THR A 93 3.34 3.25 8.20
CA THR A 93 3.50 2.46 6.97
C THR A 93 3.43 3.37 5.74
N VAL A 94 3.71 2.84 4.58
CA VAL A 94 3.91 3.58 3.33
C VAL A 94 2.82 3.26 2.30
N SER A 95 2.66 4.13 1.29
CA SER A 95 1.78 3.94 0.12
C SER A 95 0.35 3.50 0.47
N GLY A 96 -0.14 3.95 1.64
CA GLY A 96 -1.49 3.62 2.08
C GLY A 96 -2.52 4.47 1.37
N ILE A 97 -3.59 3.83 0.88
CA ILE A 97 -4.77 4.50 0.33
C ILE A 97 -5.79 4.65 1.45
N PRO A 98 -6.31 5.86 1.71
CA PRO A 98 -7.30 6.10 2.74
C PRO A 98 -8.61 5.35 2.44
N SER A 99 -9.30 4.98 3.50
CA SER A 99 -10.69 4.54 3.48
C SER A 99 -11.33 4.91 4.81
N PRO A 100 -12.68 5.03 4.89
CA PRO A 100 -13.35 5.39 6.14
C PRO A 100 -12.96 4.51 7.34
N GLU A 101 -12.69 3.22 7.09
CA GLU A 101 -12.26 2.29 8.13
C GLU A 101 -10.83 2.54 8.59
N ARG A 102 -9.91 2.77 7.64
CA ARG A 102 -8.49 3.00 7.93
C ARG A 102 -8.26 4.35 8.62
N GLU A 103 -9.03 5.37 8.27
CA GLU A 103 -8.95 6.71 8.85
C GLU A 103 -9.31 6.77 10.33
N LYS A 104 -10.01 5.76 10.84
CA LYS A 104 -10.27 5.62 12.29
C LYS A 104 -8.97 5.40 13.08
N ALA A 105 -8.03 4.63 12.53
CA ALA A 105 -6.77 4.27 13.19
C ALA A 105 -5.59 5.12 12.76
N ALA A 106 -5.62 5.73 11.58
CA ALA A 106 -4.47 6.40 10.99
C ALA A 106 -4.80 7.73 10.31
N ARG A 107 -3.77 8.58 10.15
CA ARG A 107 -3.74 9.75 9.26
C ARG A 107 -3.00 9.39 7.99
N PHE A 108 -3.36 10.03 6.90
CA PHE A 108 -2.74 9.84 5.60
C PHE A 108 -2.10 11.15 5.14
N ILE A 109 -0.80 11.12 4.85
CA ILE A 109 -0.04 12.27 4.36
C ILE A 109 0.32 11.97 2.89
N PRO A 110 -0.31 12.68 1.94
CA PRO A 110 -0.20 12.34 0.52
C PRO A 110 1.21 12.55 -0.03
N TYR A 111 1.70 11.57 -0.80
CA TYR A 111 2.87 11.69 -1.67
C TYR A 111 2.73 10.88 -2.97
N LEU A 112 1.62 10.16 -3.12
CA LEU A 112 1.29 9.36 -4.29
C LEU A 112 -0.04 9.83 -4.84
N TRP A 113 -0.05 10.21 -6.12
CA TRP A 113 -1.24 10.59 -6.87
C TRP A 113 -1.27 9.83 -8.18
N GLY A 114 -2.44 9.66 -8.73
CA GLY A 114 -2.61 9.02 -10.02
C GLY A 114 -3.96 8.32 -10.12
N HIS A 115 -4.13 7.53 -11.14
CA HIS A 115 -5.26 6.64 -11.32
C HIS A 115 -4.79 5.31 -11.93
N ASN A 116 -5.66 4.33 -11.89
CA ASN A 116 -5.36 3.04 -12.49
C ASN A 116 -5.50 3.11 -14.00
N TYR A 117 -4.68 2.32 -14.68
CA TYR A 117 -4.74 2.09 -16.11
C TYR A 117 -4.98 0.62 -16.38
N VAL A 118 -5.68 0.34 -17.47
CA VAL A 118 -5.79 -1.02 -18.00
C VAL A 118 -4.67 -1.25 -18.99
N LEU A 119 -3.80 -2.22 -18.70
CA LEU A 119 -2.90 -2.78 -19.71
C LEU A 119 -3.69 -3.82 -20.49
N LEU A 120 -3.93 -3.59 -21.77
CA LEU A 120 -4.66 -4.48 -22.64
C LEU A 120 -3.70 -5.15 -23.62
N GLN A 121 -3.85 -6.46 -23.86
CA GLN A 121 -3.04 -7.19 -24.85
C GLN A 121 -3.11 -6.48 -26.21
N MET A 122 -1.98 -6.47 -26.93
CA MET A 122 -1.88 -5.76 -28.22
C MET A 122 -2.81 -6.38 -29.28
N ASP A 123 -3.03 -7.69 -29.24
CA ASP A 123 -3.90 -8.45 -30.14
C ASP A 123 -5.39 -8.41 -29.75
N ALA A 124 -5.74 -7.65 -28.68
CA ALA A 124 -7.13 -7.45 -28.30
C ALA A 124 -7.92 -6.77 -29.44
N LYS A 125 -9.19 -7.19 -29.59
CA LYS A 125 -10.09 -6.68 -30.63
C LYS A 125 -10.12 -5.15 -30.67
N PRO A 126 -10.03 -4.52 -31.85
CA PRO A 126 -10.00 -3.04 -31.96
C PRO A 126 -11.20 -2.31 -31.35
N GLN A 127 -12.38 -2.94 -31.33
CA GLN A 127 -13.61 -2.37 -30.76
C GLN A 127 -13.59 -2.29 -29.23
N VAL A 128 -12.69 -3.00 -28.54
CA VAL A 128 -12.57 -2.93 -27.08
C VAL A 128 -11.78 -1.69 -26.70
N GLN A 129 -12.49 -0.59 -26.51
CA GLN A 129 -11.92 0.74 -26.23
C GLN A 129 -12.46 1.38 -24.94
N SER A 130 -13.33 0.66 -24.19
CA SER A 130 -13.95 1.16 -22.96
C SER A 130 -14.27 0.02 -22.00
N LEU A 131 -14.59 0.36 -20.74
CA LEU A 131 -15.09 -0.59 -19.74
C LEU A 131 -16.34 -1.32 -20.23
N GLU A 132 -17.23 -0.61 -20.92
CA GLU A 132 -18.47 -1.16 -21.46
C GLU A 132 -18.17 -2.17 -22.58
N THR A 133 -17.36 -1.79 -23.58
CA THR A 133 -17.03 -2.70 -24.69
C THR A 133 -16.19 -3.90 -24.22
N PHE A 134 -15.35 -3.75 -23.21
CA PHE A 134 -14.67 -4.88 -22.59
C PHE A 134 -15.69 -5.85 -21.95
N LEU A 135 -16.72 -5.33 -21.31
CA LEU A 135 -17.75 -6.12 -20.64
C LEU A 135 -18.67 -6.84 -21.63
N THR A 136 -19.11 -6.14 -22.71
CA THR A 136 -20.19 -6.59 -23.62
C THR A 136 -19.69 -7.24 -24.89
N GLU A 137 -18.60 -6.73 -25.48
CA GLU A 137 -18.11 -7.15 -26.82
C GLU A 137 -17.07 -8.28 -26.77
N SER A 138 -16.72 -8.74 -25.58
CA SER A 138 -15.69 -9.75 -25.39
C SER A 138 -15.99 -10.68 -24.22
N ASN A 139 -15.26 -11.80 -24.16
CA ASN A 139 -15.18 -12.69 -23.01
C ASN A 139 -13.81 -12.52 -22.29
N TYR A 140 -13.19 -11.36 -22.46
CA TYR A 140 -11.87 -11.07 -21.95
C TYR A 140 -11.83 -11.08 -20.41
N LYS A 141 -10.68 -11.50 -19.89
CA LYS A 141 -10.39 -11.66 -18.47
C LYS A 141 -9.42 -10.59 -18.03
N VAL A 142 -9.59 -10.09 -16.82
CA VAL A 142 -8.70 -9.11 -16.19
C VAL A 142 -8.04 -9.71 -14.97
N ALA A 143 -6.75 -9.41 -14.75
CA ALA A 143 -6.08 -9.72 -13.50
C ALA A 143 -5.89 -8.47 -12.66
N VAL A 144 -6.06 -8.62 -11.34
CA VAL A 144 -5.92 -7.58 -10.33
C VAL A 144 -5.19 -8.10 -9.08
N ILE A 145 -4.67 -7.19 -8.29
CA ILE A 145 -4.14 -7.51 -6.95
C ILE A 145 -5.31 -7.63 -5.97
N ARG A 146 -5.33 -8.74 -5.22
CA ARG A 146 -6.35 -9.01 -4.21
C ARG A 146 -6.41 -7.90 -3.16
N SER A 147 -7.64 -7.50 -2.81
CA SER A 147 -7.91 -6.46 -1.80
C SER A 147 -7.30 -5.09 -2.11
N PHE A 148 -7.00 -4.81 -3.38
CA PHE A 148 -6.65 -3.48 -3.82
C PHE A 148 -7.91 -2.71 -4.25
N HIS A 149 -7.98 -1.41 -3.94
CA HIS A 149 -9.03 -0.51 -4.41
C HIS A 149 -8.54 0.25 -5.65
N HIS A 150 -9.33 0.17 -6.72
CA HIS A 150 -8.96 0.73 -8.03
C HIS A 150 -9.70 2.04 -8.35
N GLY A 151 -10.53 2.53 -7.43
CA GLY A 151 -11.44 3.64 -7.65
C GLY A 151 -12.87 3.17 -7.93
N ALA A 152 -13.84 4.06 -7.72
CA ALA A 152 -15.26 3.70 -7.72
C ALA A 152 -15.72 3.10 -9.06
N THR A 153 -15.25 3.68 -10.17
CA THR A 153 -15.62 3.24 -11.53
C THR A 153 -15.05 1.86 -11.84
N TYR A 154 -13.75 1.66 -11.58
CA TYR A 154 -13.11 0.36 -11.82
C TYR A 154 -13.60 -0.72 -10.86
N ASP A 155 -13.82 -0.41 -9.59
CA ASP A 155 -14.32 -1.39 -8.62
C ASP A 155 -15.73 -1.87 -9.02
N ALA A 156 -16.63 -0.97 -9.44
CA ALA A 156 -17.96 -1.33 -9.94
C ALA A 156 -17.90 -2.16 -11.24
N TRP A 157 -16.95 -1.89 -12.13
CA TRP A 157 -16.71 -2.68 -13.33
C TRP A 157 -16.18 -4.09 -12.99
N LEU A 158 -15.22 -4.18 -12.07
CA LEU A 158 -14.67 -5.43 -11.60
C LEU A 158 -15.75 -6.31 -10.95
N ASP A 159 -16.70 -5.74 -10.22
CA ASP A 159 -17.80 -6.50 -9.61
C ASP A 159 -18.69 -7.15 -10.66
N LYS A 160 -18.97 -6.46 -11.77
CA LYS A 160 -19.70 -7.04 -12.91
C LYS A 160 -18.91 -8.18 -13.56
N LEU A 161 -17.60 -8.05 -13.71
CA LEU A 161 -16.73 -9.09 -14.25
C LEU A 161 -16.57 -10.27 -13.28
N ARG A 162 -16.51 -10.04 -11.96
CA ARG A 162 -16.50 -11.10 -10.94
C ARG A 162 -17.76 -11.96 -11.02
N ALA A 163 -18.92 -11.33 -11.17
CA ALA A 163 -20.18 -12.04 -11.35
C ALA A 163 -20.18 -12.96 -12.59
N GLN A 164 -19.33 -12.67 -13.58
CA GLN A 164 -19.15 -13.47 -14.80
C GLN A 164 -17.95 -14.44 -14.72
N GLY A 165 -17.24 -14.53 -13.60
CA GLY A 165 -16.03 -15.36 -13.46
C GLY A 165 -14.84 -14.88 -14.29
N ARG A 166 -14.77 -13.60 -14.64
CA ARG A 166 -13.78 -13.01 -15.54
C ARG A 166 -12.67 -12.22 -14.83
N VAL A 167 -12.59 -12.26 -13.50
CA VAL A 167 -11.54 -11.60 -12.71
C VAL A 167 -10.61 -12.65 -12.12
N TYR A 168 -9.31 -12.47 -12.31
CA TYR A 168 -8.26 -13.25 -11.68
C TYR A 168 -7.58 -12.40 -10.60
N GLU A 169 -7.61 -12.85 -9.36
CA GLU A 169 -6.98 -12.15 -8.23
C GLU A 169 -5.68 -12.84 -7.84
N THR A 170 -4.59 -12.07 -7.82
CA THR A 170 -3.27 -12.54 -7.38
C THR A 170 -2.87 -11.87 -6.06
N GLY A 171 -1.93 -12.50 -5.34
CA GLY A 171 -1.38 -11.92 -4.11
C GLY A 171 -0.28 -10.88 -4.37
N ASP A 172 0.36 -10.95 -5.53
CA ASP A 172 1.51 -10.14 -5.91
C ASP A 172 1.50 -9.77 -7.40
N PHE A 173 2.28 -8.76 -7.74
CA PHE A 173 2.30 -8.20 -9.08
C PHE A 173 3.06 -9.10 -10.08
N SER A 174 4.07 -9.82 -9.63
CA SER A 174 4.85 -10.75 -10.48
C SER A 174 3.97 -11.87 -11.00
N SER A 175 3.14 -12.46 -10.14
CA SER A 175 2.14 -13.45 -10.50
C SER A 175 1.12 -12.90 -11.48
N LEU A 176 0.66 -11.65 -11.27
CA LEU A 176 -0.28 -10.97 -12.16
C LEU A 176 0.30 -10.77 -13.56
N LEU A 177 1.52 -10.23 -13.69
CA LEU A 177 2.19 -10.05 -14.98
C LEU A 177 2.50 -11.38 -15.67
N ARG A 178 2.81 -12.42 -14.91
CA ARG A 178 3.00 -13.76 -15.50
C ARG A 178 1.72 -14.28 -16.15
N LEU A 179 0.54 -14.06 -15.55
CA LEU A 179 -0.74 -14.39 -16.20
C LEU A 179 -0.92 -13.61 -17.51
N PHE A 180 -0.57 -12.33 -17.51
CA PHE A 180 -0.66 -11.46 -18.68
C PHE A 180 0.29 -11.91 -19.81
N LYS A 181 1.57 -12.15 -19.51
CA LYS A 181 2.57 -12.67 -20.45
C LYS A 181 2.20 -14.01 -21.08
N LEU A 182 1.57 -14.87 -20.31
CA LEU A 182 1.13 -16.19 -20.77
C LEU A 182 -0.24 -16.17 -21.47
N HIS A 183 -0.78 -14.99 -21.78
CA HIS A 183 -2.11 -14.81 -22.38
C HIS A 183 -3.22 -15.56 -21.63
N ARG A 184 -3.07 -15.71 -20.28
CA ARG A 184 -4.12 -16.28 -19.42
C ARG A 184 -5.19 -15.27 -19.05
N VAL A 185 -4.84 -13.99 -19.14
CA VAL A 185 -5.73 -12.84 -19.04
C VAL A 185 -5.44 -11.87 -20.17
N ASP A 186 -6.47 -11.13 -20.58
CA ASP A 186 -6.40 -10.20 -21.71
C ASP A 186 -6.04 -8.80 -21.25
N ALA A 187 -6.22 -8.54 -19.96
CA ALA A 187 -5.94 -7.24 -19.35
C ALA A 187 -5.38 -7.37 -17.93
N VAL A 188 -4.68 -6.31 -17.53
CA VAL A 188 -4.23 -6.07 -16.16
C VAL A 188 -4.66 -4.67 -15.75
N LEU A 189 -5.18 -4.52 -14.53
CA LEU A 189 -5.55 -3.23 -13.96
C LEU A 189 -4.62 -2.87 -12.81
N GLY A 190 -4.05 -1.68 -12.83
CA GLY A 190 -3.19 -1.19 -11.76
C GLY A 190 -2.57 0.17 -12.01
N LEU A 191 -1.86 0.67 -11.01
CA LEU A 191 -1.11 1.94 -11.08
C LEU A 191 0.19 1.76 -11.88
N PRO A 192 0.69 2.81 -12.56
CA PRO A 192 2.00 2.80 -13.21
C PRO A 192 3.15 2.37 -12.30
N THR A 193 3.10 2.73 -11.01
CA THR A 193 4.05 2.28 -10.00
C THR A 193 4.08 0.76 -9.82
N SER A 194 2.97 0.09 -10.07
CA SER A 194 2.87 -1.36 -9.91
C SER A 194 3.46 -2.13 -11.08
N TRP A 195 3.19 -1.71 -12.31
CA TRP A 195 3.54 -2.48 -13.51
C TRP A 195 4.72 -1.92 -14.32
N GLY A 196 4.99 -0.61 -14.22
CA GLY A 196 5.96 0.07 -15.09
C GLY A 196 7.37 -0.52 -15.07
N PRO A 197 8.02 -0.71 -13.91
CA PRO A 197 9.38 -1.27 -13.86
C PRO A 197 9.45 -2.68 -14.41
N MET A 198 8.45 -3.50 -14.14
CA MET A 198 8.44 -4.91 -14.55
C MET A 198 8.25 -5.06 -16.05
N LEU A 199 7.42 -4.22 -16.67
CA LEU A 199 7.24 -4.23 -18.12
C LEU A 199 8.52 -3.84 -18.86
N ARG A 200 9.32 -2.92 -18.30
CA ARG A 200 10.62 -2.56 -18.88
C ARG A 200 11.64 -3.69 -18.74
N HIS A 201 11.71 -4.27 -17.55
CA HIS A 201 12.64 -5.38 -17.28
C HIS A 201 12.36 -6.62 -18.16
N ASP A 202 11.08 -6.85 -18.43
CA ASP A 202 10.60 -8.05 -19.10
C ASP A 202 10.44 -7.88 -20.63
N GLU A 203 11.00 -6.80 -21.21
CA GLU A 203 10.98 -6.52 -22.66
C GLU A 203 9.58 -6.57 -23.29
N MET A 204 8.55 -6.21 -22.53
CA MET A 204 7.16 -6.22 -23.00
C MET A 204 6.76 -4.99 -23.81
N THR A 205 7.69 -4.12 -24.14
CA THR A 205 7.42 -2.93 -24.96
C THR A 205 6.78 -3.34 -26.31
N GLY A 206 5.67 -2.71 -26.65
CA GLY A 206 4.93 -3.01 -27.88
C GLY A 206 4.01 -4.22 -27.83
N GLN A 207 3.92 -4.92 -26.69
CA GLN A 207 3.04 -6.09 -26.54
C GLN A 207 1.70 -5.75 -25.86
N TYR A 208 1.50 -4.50 -25.46
CA TYR A 208 0.28 -4.05 -24.77
C TYR A 208 -0.07 -2.60 -25.16
N ARG A 209 -1.34 -2.26 -24.92
CA ARG A 209 -1.87 -0.89 -24.98
C ARG A 209 -2.18 -0.41 -23.57
N ILE A 210 -1.84 0.82 -23.25
CA ILE A 210 -2.22 1.48 -21.98
C ILE A 210 -3.52 2.21 -22.24
N MET A 211 -4.58 1.84 -21.51
CA MET A 211 -5.92 2.39 -21.66
C MET A 211 -6.31 3.14 -20.40
N ASP A 212 -6.68 4.39 -20.54
CA ASP A 212 -7.24 5.23 -19.48
C ASP A 212 -8.76 5.29 -19.64
N TRP A 213 -9.46 4.37 -18.99
CA TRP A 213 -10.92 4.26 -19.11
C TRP A 213 -11.69 4.90 -17.96
N ALA A 214 -11.00 5.37 -16.93
CA ALA A 214 -11.59 6.07 -15.79
C ALA A 214 -10.68 7.19 -15.27
N PRO A 215 -10.40 8.23 -16.10
CA PRO A 215 -9.49 9.30 -15.74
C PRO A 215 -9.96 10.15 -14.55
N GLN A 216 -11.24 10.06 -14.20
CA GLN A 216 -11.82 10.74 -13.03
C GLN A 216 -11.56 10.01 -11.72
N ASP A 217 -11.19 8.73 -11.75
CA ASP A 217 -10.95 7.90 -10.55
C ASP A 217 -9.55 8.14 -9.99
N ASN A 218 -9.33 9.34 -9.45
CA ASN A 218 -8.05 9.67 -8.83
C ASN A 218 -7.83 8.88 -7.55
N ILE A 219 -6.64 8.32 -7.42
CA ILE A 219 -6.15 7.66 -6.22
C ILE A 219 -5.12 8.57 -5.56
N THR A 220 -5.31 8.79 -4.28
CA THR A 220 -4.34 9.44 -3.42
C THR A 220 -3.89 8.45 -2.36
N GLY A 221 -2.60 8.22 -2.31
CA GLY A 221 -1.97 7.39 -1.28
C GLY A 221 -0.87 8.17 -0.59
N GLY A 222 -0.36 7.64 0.53
CA GLY A 222 0.66 8.37 1.24
C GLY A 222 1.26 7.65 2.44
N LEU A 223 2.02 8.40 3.21
CA LEU A 223 2.52 7.98 4.51
C LEU A 223 1.34 7.81 5.46
N VAL A 224 1.24 6.64 6.05
CA VAL A 224 0.20 6.28 7.01
C VAL A 224 0.78 6.42 8.39
N VAL A 225 0.17 7.27 9.21
CA VAL A 225 0.67 7.64 10.54
C VAL A 225 -0.37 7.23 11.58
N SER A 226 0.00 6.39 12.52
CA SER A 226 -0.88 5.91 13.59
C SER A 226 -1.41 7.08 14.43
N ARG A 227 -2.74 7.12 14.66
CA ARG A 227 -3.36 8.13 15.52
C ARG A 227 -3.07 7.92 17.00
N THR A 228 -2.85 6.68 17.39
CA THR A 228 -2.66 6.30 18.79
C THR A 228 -1.20 6.34 19.22
N ARG A 229 -0.26 6.23 18.27
CA ARG A 229 1.16 6.09 18.57
C ARG A 229 1.99 7.32 18.21
N VAL A 230 1.49 8.18 17.33
CA VAL A 230 2.20 9.37 16.84
C VAL A 230 1.37 10.61 17.17
N SER A 231 2.00 11.61 17.78
CA SER A 231 1.33 12.87 18.12
C SER A 231 0.93 13.66 16.86
N ASP A 232 -0.05 14.54 17.01
CA ASP A 232 -0.46 15.45 15.95
C ASP A 232 0.66 16.40 15.54
N ALA A 233 1.48 16.82 16.48
CA ALA A 233 2.62 17.70 16.25
C ALA A 233 3.68 17.01 15.37
N LEU A 234 4.02 15.76 15.65
CA LEU A 234 4.98 14.99 14.86
C LEU A 234 4.42 14.62 13.48
N ALA A 235 3.14 14.25 13.41
CA ALA A 235 2.47 14.00 12.12
C ALA A 235 2.48 15.26 11.23
N ALA A 236 2.29 16.44 11.81
CA ALA A 236 2.40 17.72 11.10
C ALA A 236 3.84 18.02 10.62
N GLN A 237 4.87 17.56 11.33
CA GLN A 237 6.27 17.66 10.86
C GLN A 237 6.50 16.77 9.63
N PHE A 238 6.02 15.53 9.65
CA PHE A 238 6.06 14.66 8.46
C PHE A 238 5.34 15.28 7.27
N ALA A 239 4.14 15.84 7.50
CA ALA A 239 3.38 16.50 6.44
C ALA A 239 4.12 17.68 5.82
N ARG A 240 4.74 18.54 6.63
CA ARG A 240 5.57 19.65 6.13
C ARG A 240 6.77 19.14 5.33
N ALA A 241 7.51 18.18 5.85
CA ALA A 241 8.68 17.64 5.15
C ALA A 241 8.32 17.01 3.80
N ILE A 242 7.20 16.28 3.71
CA ILE A 242 6.71 15.72 2.44
C ILE A 242 6.24 16.85 1.49
N HIS A 243 5.56 17.87 2.00
CA HIS A 243 5.20 19.03 1.20
C HIS A 243 6.44 19.76 0.64
N ASP A 244 7.46 19.95 1.47
CA ASP A 244 8.72 20.56 1.03
C ASP A 244 9.41 19.72 -0.07
N MET A 245 9.40 18.39 0.04
CA MET A 245 9.88 17.50 -1.02
C MET A 245 9.12 17.64 -2.34
N GLN A 246 7.82 17.95 -2.27
CA GLN A 246 7.00 18.23 -3.46
C GLN A 246 7.41 19.55 -4.10
N GLN A 247 7.61 20.59 -3.29
CA GLN A 247 7.93 21.95 -3.76
C GLN A 247 9.34 22.06 -4.34
N ASP A 248 10.32 21.42 -3.73
CA ASP A 248 11.73 21.50 -4.14
C ASP A 248 12.12 20.48 -5.22
N GLY A 249 11.19 19.65 -5.69
CA GLY A 249 11.39 18.65 -6.73
C GLY A 249 12.03 17.34 -6.25
N THR A 250 12.35 17.19 -4.98
CA THR A 250 12.94 15.95 -4.42
C THR A 250 12.01 14.76 -4.63
N LEU A 251 10.70 14.93 -4.39
CA LEU A 251 9.74 13.85 -4.60
C LEU A 251 9.69 13.42 -6.07
N ARG A 252 9.69 14.36 -7.01
CA ARG A 252 9.78 14.06 -8.45
C ARG A 252 11.03 13.28 -8.78
N ALA A 253 12.20 13.70 -8.29
CA ALA A 253 13.47 13.02 -8.53
C ALA A 253 13.49 11.59 -7.97
N ILE A 254 12.85 11.36 -6.82
CA ILE A 254 12.64 10.01 -6.26
C ILE A 254 11.80 9.16 -7.23
N TYR A 255 10.67 9.67 -7.69
CA TYR A 255 9.82 8.94 -8.65
C TYR A 255 10.55 8.64 -9.96
N GLU A 256 11.24 9.63 -10.55
CA GLU A 256 11.96 9.47 -11.82
C GLU A 256 13.07 8.42 -11.74
N ARG A 257 13.73 8.28 -10.59
CA ARG A 257 14.74 7.23 -10.36
C ARG A 257 14.16 5.83 -10.52
N HIS A 258 12.95 5.59 -10.04
CA HIS A 258 12.33 4.27 -10.02
C HIS A 258 11.40 4.00 -11.20
N LEU A 259 10.77 5.03 -11.77
CA LEU A 259 9.79 4.91 -12.85
C LEU A 259 10.30 5.42 -14.19
N GLY A 260 11.26 6.35 -14.18
CA GLY A 260 11.60 7.17 -15.34
C GLY A 260 10.62 8.33 -15.56
N PRO A 261 10.98 9.30 -16.39
CA PRO A 261 10.22 10.56 -16.52
C PRO A 261 8.80 10.37 -17.07
N GLU A 262 8.61 9.47 -18.04
CA GLU A 262 7.32 9.24 -18.69
C GLU A 262 6.25 8.73 -17.71
N LEU A 263 6.56 7.69 -16.94
CA LEU A 263 5.62 7.13 -15.96
C LEU A 263 5.45 8.05 -14.75
N THR A 264 6.50 8.79 -14.37
CA THR A 264 6.40 9.81 -13.32
C THR A 264 5.39 10.89 -13.70
N ALA A 265 5.36 11.31 -14.97
CA ALA A 265 4.39 12.29 -15.44
C ALA A 265 2.93 11.81 -15.33
N LEU A 266 2.68 10.50 -15.33
CA LEU A 266 1.35 9.93 -15.08
C LEU A 266 0.95 9.97 -13.61
N MET A 267 1.94 10.04 -12.70
CA MET A 267 1.76 9.95 -11.25
C MET A 267 1.77 11.30 -10.53
N LEU A 268 2.42 12.30 -11.10
CA LEU A 268 2.64 13.62 -10.50
C LEU A 268 2.12 14.72 -11.44
N LYS A 269 0.82 14.68 -11.71
CA LYS A 269 0.12 15.72 -12.49
C LYS A 269 -0.12 16.97 -11.66
#